data_d12be6e76b34440b85c1a2e506356331
#
_entry.id   d12be6e76b34440b85c1a2e506356331
#
_cell.length_a   1.000
_cell.length_b   1.000
_cell.length_c   1.000
_cell.angle_alpha   90.00
_cell.angle_beta   90.00
_cell.angle_gamma   90.00
#
_symmetry.space_group_name_H-M   'P 1'
#
loop_
_entity.id
_entity.type
_entity.pdbx_description
1 polymer ?
#
loop_
_entity_poly.entity_id
_entity_poly.type
_entity_poly.pdbx_seq_one_letter_code
_entity_poly.pdbx_strand_id
1 'polypeptide(L)' 'MTINKQLGYRIRYLRQKKNWSIEDLALEAGINRNYLGDLERGMRNPTLVILNKIANALGIDLTILFEGIR' A
#
# COMPACT_ATOMS: atom_id res chain seq x y z
N MET A 1 3.11 1.34 -17.49
CA MET A 1 3.16 1.77 -16.08
C MET A 1 4.19 0.94 -15.34
N THR A 2 5.05 1.56 -14.56
CA THR A 2 6.05 0.83 -13.78
C THR A 2 5.39 -0.04 -12.72
N ILE A 3 6.12 -1.07 -12.26
CA ILE A 3 5.59 -1.93 -11.19
C ILE A 3 5.34 -1.13 -9.92
N ASN A 4 6.20 -0.14 -9.63
CA ASN A 4 6.03 0.69 -8.44
C ASN A 4 4.74 1.51 -8.50
N LYS A 5 4.40 2.05 -9.67
CA LYS A 5 3.15 2.77 -9.84
C LYS A 5 1.94 1.86 -9.78
N GLN A 6 2.04 0.66 -10.37
CA GLN A 6 0.97 -0.33 -10.27
C GLN A 6 0.68 -0.68 -8.81
N LEU A 7 1.74 -0.92 -8.03
CA LEU A 7 1.61 -1.21 -6.61
C LEU A 7 0.99 -0.03 -5.86
N GLY A 8 1.46 1.17 -6.14
CA GLY A 8 0.93 2.39 -5.50
C GLY A 8 -0.56 2.56 -5.75
N TYR A 9 -1.00 2.39 -6.99
CA TYR A 9 -2.43 2.44 -7.33
C TYR A 9 -3.22 1.34 -6.63
N ARG A 10 -2.66 0.13 -6.55
CA ARG A 10 -3.34 -0.98 -5.90
C ARG A 10 -3.56 -0.71 -4.42
N ILE A 11 -2.52 -0.21 -3.73
CA ILE A 11 -2.61 0.14 -2.30
C ILE A 11 -3.66 1.24 -2.11
N ARG A 12 -3.62 2.28 -2.93
CA ARG A 12 -4.57 3.37 -2.85
C ARG A 12 -6.01 2.89 -3.06
N TYR A 13 -6.23 2.04 -4.05
CA TYR A 13 -7.54 1.48 -4.34
C TYR A 13 -8.08 0.70 -3.13
N LEU A 14 -7.26 -0.18 -2.56
CA LEU A 14 -7.66 -0.99 -1.40
C LEU A 14 -7.94 -0.12 -0.17
N ARG A 15 -7.11 0.91 0.02
CA ARG A 15 -7.31 1.87 1.11
C ARG A 15 -8.63 2.62 0.95
N GLN A 16 -8.90 3.12 -0.24
CA GLN A 16 -10.11 3.89 -0.52
C GLN A 16 -11.36 3.03 -0.40
N LYS A 17 -11.28 1.75 -0.70
CA LYS A 17 -12.40 0.83 -0.50
C LYS A 17 -12.81 0.70 0.96
N LYS A 18 -11.90 0.98 1.88
CA LYS A 18 -12.18 0.99 3.32
C LYS A 18 -12.60 2.38 3.80
N ASN A 19 -12.67 3.35 2.90
CA ASN A 19 -12.93 4.76 3.24
C ASN A 19 -11.86 5.31 4.19
N TRP A 20 -10.63 4.86 4.05
CA TRP A 20 -9.50 5.31 4.86
C TRP A 20 -8.71 6.41 4.18
N SER A 21 -8.24 7.37 4.98
CA SER A 21 -7.24 8.34 4.54
C SER A 21 -5.86 7.69 4.52
N ILE A 22 -4.87 8.40 3.96
CA ILE A 22 -3.46 7.96 4.04
C ILE A 22 -3.06 7.85 5.52
N GLU A 23 -3.47 8.81 6.34
CA GLU A 23 -3.19 8.78 7.78
C GLU A 23 -3.73 7.52 8.45
N ASP A 24 -4.95 7.12 8.09
CA ASP A 24 -5.57 5.93 8.67
C ASP A 24 -4.75 4.67 8.35
N LEU A 25 -4.38 4.49 7.09
CA LEU A 25 -3.61 3.31 6.71
C LEU A 25 -2.21 3.35 7.31
N ALA A 26 -1.56 4.50 7.31
CA ALA A 26 -0.22 4.64 7.90
C ALA A 26 -0.24 4.27 9.38
N LEU A 27 -1.24 4.73 10.12
CA LEU A 27 -1.39 4.42 11.54
C LEU A 27 -1.59 2.92 11.75
N GLU A 28 -2.53 2.31 11.01
CA GLU A 28 -2.82 0.89 11.14
C GLU A 28 -1.63 0.01 10.76
N ALA A 29 -0.88 0.42 9.74
CA ALA A 29 0.28 -0.35 9.28
C ALA A 29 1.55 -0.07 10.10
N GLY A 30 1.53 0.97 10.92
CA GLY A 30 2.71 1.36 11.70
C GLY A 30 3.84 1.89 10.85
N ILE A 31 3.51 2.64 9.79
CA ILE A 31 4.51 3.24 8.89
C ILE A 31 4.32 4.75 8.82
N ASN A 32 5.36 5.43 8.36
CA ASN A 32 5.34 6.88 8.23
C ASN A 32 4.36 7.32 7.15
N ARG A 33 3.55 8.34 7.43
CA ARG A 33 2.54 8.86 6.52
C ARG A 33 3.15 9.37 5.21
N ASN A 34 4.24 10.12 5.29
CA ASN A 34 4.87 10.68 4.10
C ASN A 34 5.45 9.57 3.22
N TYR A 35 6.02 8.55 3.84
CA TYR A 35 6.51 7.38 3.14
C TYR A 35 5.37 6.67 2.40
N LEU A 36 4.24 6.48 3.06
CA LEU A 36 3.08 5.83 2.44
C LEU A 36 2.57 6.65 1.25
N GLY A 37 2.51 7.98 1.39
CA GLY A 37 2.13 8.85 0.29
C GLY A 37 3.06 8.69 -0.93
N ASP A 38 4.36 8.67 -0.68
CA ASP A 38 5.35 8.44 -1.75
C ASP A 38 5.16 7.06 -2.38
N LEU A 39 4.89 6.04 -1.56
CA LEU A 39 4.68 4.69 -2.05
C LEU A 39 3.45 4.62 -2.97
N GLU A 40 2.37 5.29 -2.60
CA GLU A 40 1.17 5.32 -3.43
C GLU A 40 1.40 6.05 -4.76
N ARG A 41 2.34 6.98 -4.80
CA ARG A 41 2.72 7.68 -6.04
C ARG A 41 3.75 6.92 -6.87
N GLY A 42 4.18 5.74 -6.42
CA GLY A 42 5.16 4.93 -7.14
C GLY A 42 6.59 5.42 -6.99
N MET A 43 6.88 6.16 -5.91
CA MET A 43 8.18 6.80 -5.70
C MET A 43 9.06 6.10 -4.67
N ARG A 44 8.71 4.87 -4.28
CA ARG A 44 9.47 4.10 -3.31
C ARG A 44 9.57 2.63 -3.76
N ASN A 45 10.62 1.97 -3.29
CA ASN A 45 10.82 0.54 -3.48
C ASN A 45 10.65 -0.13 -2.11
N PRO A 46 9.43 -0.54 -1.74
CA PRO A 46 9.18 -1.08 -0.41
C PRO A 46 9.79 -2.46 -0.24
N THR A 47 10.17 -2.77 1.00
CA THR A 47 10.59 -4.13 1.35
C THR A 47 9.36 -5.02 1.50
N LEU A 48 9.60 -6.34 1.49
CA LEU A 48 8.53 -7.30 1.78
C LEU A 48 7.93 -7.08 3.17
N VAL A 49 8.75 -6.68 4.14
CA VAL A 49 8.26 -6.41 5.50
C VAL A 49 7.26 -5.26 5.48
N ILE A 50 7.57 -4.17 4.78
CA ILE A 50 6.65 -3.03 4.65
C ILE A 50 5.36 -3.45 3.96
N LEU A 51 5.48 -4.21 2.86
CA LEU A 51 4.31 -4.68 2.13
C LEU A 51 3.44 -5.59 2.99
N ASN A 52 4.05 -6.43 3.81
CA ASN A 52 3.32 -7.30 4.72
C ASN A 52 2.57 -6.48 5.79
N LYS A 53 3.20 -5.43 6.32
CA LYS A 53 2.53 -4.52 7.26
C LYS A 53 1.30 -3.87 6.64
N ILE A 54 1.42 -3.43 5.37
CA ILE A 54 0.30 -2.81 4.66
C ILE A 54 -0.82 -3.83 4.42
N ALA A 55 -0.46 -5.04 3.97
CA ALA A 55 -1.44 -6.09 3.73
C ALA A 55 -2.20 -6.45 5.01
N ASN A 56 -1.47 -6.61 6.12
CA ASN A 56 -2.09 -6.90 7.42
C ASN A 56 -3.04 -5.79 7.85
N ALA A 57 -2.62 -4.54 7.69
CA ALA A 57 -3.47 -3.39 8.03
C ALA A 57 -4.77 -3.38 7.20
N LEU A 58 -4.67 -3.78 5.93
CA LEU A 58 -5.82 -3.85 5.04
C LEU A 58 -6.66 -5.13 5.25
N GLY A 59 -6.20 -6.06 6.08
CA GLY A 59 -6.91 -7.30 6.33
C GLY A 59 -6.84 -8.30 5.19
N ILE A 60 -5.79 -8.24 4.39
CA ILE A 60 -5.59 -9.12 3.22
C ILE A 60 -4.21 -9.75 3.28
N ASP A 61 -3.99 -10.78 2.46
CA ASP A 61 -2.66 -11.36 2.31
C ASP A 61 -1.91 -10.70 1.13
N LEU A 62 -0.63 -11.05 0.98
CA LEU A 62 0.20 -10.48 -0.07
C LEU A 62 -0.28 -10.86 -1.47
N THR A 63 -0.87 -12.04 -1.64
CA THR A 63 -1.39 -12.46 -2.93
C THR A 63 -2.49 -11.51 -3.40
N ILE A 64 -3.40 -11.15 -2.50
CA ILE A 64 -4.47 -10.22 -2.83
C ILE A 64 -3.91 -8.81 -3.06
N LEU A 65 -2.93 -8.40 -2.26
CA LEU A 65 -2.30 -7.10 -2.44
C LEU A 65 -1.72 -6.96 -3.85
N PHE A 66 -1.08 -8.01 -4.36
CA PHE A 66 -0.42 -7.99 -5.67
C PHE A 66 -1.33 -8.35 -6.84
N GLU A 67 -2.61 -8.57 -6.61
CA GLU A 67 -3.54 -8.96 -7.67
C GLU A 67 -3.56 -7.91 -8.78
N GLY A 68 -3.38 -8.37 -10.03
CA GLY A 68 -3.38 -7.49 -11.18
C GLY A 68 -2.07 -6.77 -11.46
N ILE A 69 -1.07 -6.92 -10.61
CA ILE A 69 0.25 -6.30 -10.81
C ILE A 69 1.07 -7.20 -11.74
N ARG A 70 1.71 -6.57 -12.75
CA ARG A 70 2.46 -7.31 -13.78
C ARG A 70 3.84 -6.74 -13.98
#